data_e5f76c2cce89cfa8290ad4a046710634
#
_entry.id   e5f76c2cce89cfa8290ad4a046710634
#
_cell.length_a   1.000
_cell.length_b   1.000
_cell.length_c   1.000
_cell.angle_alpha   90.00
_cell.angle_beta   90.00
_cell.angle_gamma   90.00
#
_symmetry.space_group_name_H-M   'P 1'
#
loop_
_entity.id
_entity.type
_entity.pdbx_description
1 polymer ?
#
loop_
_entity_poly.entity_id
_entity_poly.type
_entity_poly.pdbx_seq_one_letter_code
_entity_poly.pdbx_strand_id
1 'polypeptide(L)'
;MIPAFTEQGFLPPGIYQATLDEFKERFVVFQRSDRRFRIFAQLEKLLAQAARAGIVKRILIAGSFVSAKPEPNDFDCIVVLDPSIVGKPLRPFEYNLVSRQMAQRMFGGDVMPALDNSTALQQYLEFFQTTRDGKRIGIVEIQP
;
A
#
# COMPACT_ATOMS: atom_id res chain seq x y z
N MET A 1 -14.12 3.51 6.16
CA MET A 1 -15.05 2.54 5.55
C MET A 1 -14.76 2.36 4.08
N ILE A 2 -14.69 1.12 3.62
CA ILE A 2 -14.33 0.81 2.23
C ILE A 2 -15.64 0.58 1.43
N PRO A 3 -15.87 1.32 0.35
CA PRO A 3 -17.10 1.16 -0.45
C PRO A 3 -17.08 -0.12 -1.28
N ALA A 4 -18.23 -0.48 -1.82
CA ALA A 4 -18.35 -1.62 -2.73
C ALA A 4 -17.57 -1.37 -4.04
N PHE A 5 -17.15 -2.45 -4.70
CA PHE A 5 -16.51 -2.34 -6.01
C PHE A 5 -17.49 -1.81 -7.06
N THR A 6 -16.95 -1.14 -8.06
CA THR A 6 -17.68 -0.78 -9.28
C THR A 6 -17.94 -2.03 -10.11
N GLU A 7 -18.72 -1.88 -11.18
CA GLU A 7 -18.98 -2.99 -12.12
C GLU A 7 -17.71 -3.57 -12.73
N GLN A 8 -16.69 -2.74 -12.92
CA GLN A 8 -15.40 -3.17 -13.45
C GLN A 8 -14.51 -3.84 -12.39
N GLY A 9 -14.94 -3.90 -11.14
CA GLY A 9 -14.19 -4.57 -10.08
C GLY A 9 -13.12 -3.72 -9.41
N PHE A 10 -13.20 -2.40 -9.53
CA PHE A 10 -12.31 -1.46 -8.85
C PHE A 10 -13.05 -0.73 -7.74
N LEU A 11 -12.29 -0.17 -6.79
CA LEU A 11 -12.88 0.78 -5.85
C LEU A 11 -13.25 2.07 -6.59
N PRO A 12 -14.36 2.72 -6.23
CA PRO A 12 -14.69 4.04 -6.79
C PRO A 12 -13.55 5.02 -6.50
N PRO A 13 -13.39 6.08 -7.33
CA PRO A 13 -12.32 7.07 -7.10
C PRO A 13 -12.31 7.62 -5.69
N GLY A 14 -11.13 7.70 -5.08
CA GLY A 14 -10.94 8.24 -3.73
C GLY A 14 -9.86 7.50 -2.96
N ILE A 15 -9.52 8.04 -1.79
CA ILE A 15 -8.60 7.41 -0.84
C ILE A 15 -9.41 7.05 0.39
N TYR A 16 -9.49 5.76 0.70
CA TYR A 16 -10.35 5.24 1.76
C TYR A 16 -9.52 4.79 2.94
N GLN A 17 -9.73 5.40 4.09
CA GLN A 17 -9.06 4.99 5.32
C GLN A 17 -9.69 3.70 5.85
N ALA A 18 -8.84 2.77 6.27
CA ALA A 18 -9.28 1.50 6.81
C ALA A 18 -8.37 1.05 7.94
N THR A 19 -8.93 0.28 8.87
CA THR A 19 -8.13 -0.48 9.81
C THR A 19 -7.57 -1.72 9.12
N LEU A 20 -6.57 -2.35 9.74
CA LEU A 20 -6.02 -3.59 9.19
C LEU A 20 -7.07 -4.69 9.15
N ASP A 21 -7.94 -4.77 10.15
CA ASP A 21 -9.01 -5.76 10.20
C ASP A 21 -10.03 -5.56 9.08
N GLU A 22 -10.46 -4.33 8.83
CA GLU A 22 -11.34 -3.99 7.71
C GLU A 22 -10.70 -4.37 6.37
N PHE A 23 -9.42 -4.07 6.23
CA PHE A 23 -8.66 -4.40 5.02
C PHE A 23 -8.63 -5.92 4.79
N LYS A 24 -8.29 -6.67 5.82
CA LYS A 24 -8.23 -8.13 5.76
C LYS A 24 -9.57 -8.73 5.35
N GLU A 25 -10.65 -8.26 5.95
CA GLU A 25 -11.99 -8.75 5.64
C GLU A 25 -12.37 -8.49 4.19
N ARG A 26 -12.07 -7.29 3.70
CA ARG A 26 -12.50 -6.89 2.35
C ARG A 26 -11.64 -7.46 1.22
N PHE A 27 -10.35 -7.66 1.44
CA PHE A 27 -9.43 -7.98 0.35
C PHE A 27 -8.72 -9.34 0.49
N VAL A 28 -8.87 -10.00 1.62
CA VAL A 28 -8.21 -11.29 1.88
C VAL A 28 -9.24 -12.40 2.04
N VAL A 29 -10.10 -12.27 3.03
CA VAL A 29 -11.03 -13.33 3.43
C VAL A 29 -12.11 -13.56 2.38
N PHE A 30 -12.63 -12.51 1.76
CA PHE A 30 -13.79 -12.60 0.89
C PHE A 30 -13.57 -13.46 -0.37
N GLN A 31 -12.33 -13.52 -0.87
CA GLN A 31 -12.00 -14.29 -2.08
C GLN A 31 -11.59 -15.73 -1.77
N ARG A 32 -11.29 -16.06 -0.51
CA ARG A 32 -10.81 -17.39 -0.09
C ARG A 32 -9.61 -17.88 -0.93
N SER A 33 -8.75 -16.96 -1.35
CA SER A 33 -7.60 -17.26 -2.18
C SER A 33 -6.35 -17.43 -1.33
N ASP A 34 -5.65 -18.54 -1.48
CA ASP A 34 -4.35 -18.76 -0.80
C ASP A 34 -3.34 -17.68 -1.19
N ARG A 35 -3.39 -17.23 -2.45
CA ARG A 35 -2.50 -16.18 -2.93
C ARG A 35 -2.75 -14.87 -2.18
N ARG A 36 -4.01 -14.50 -1.96
CA ARG A 36 -4.32 -13.28 -1.22
C ARG A 36 -3.84 -13.37 0.22
N PHE A 37 -3.95 -14.51 0.86
CA PHE A 37 -3.40 -14.71 2.22
C PHE A 37 -1.88 -14.57 2.24
N ARG A 38 -1.17 -15.12 1.25
CA ARG A 38 0.29 -15.00 1.16
C ARG A 38 0.73 -13.56 0.93
N ILE A 39 0.04 -12.84 0.05
CA ILE A 39 0.33 -11.42 -0.22
C ILE A 39 0.07 -10.60 1.04
N PHE A 40 -1.02 -10.88 1.73
CA PHE A 40 -1.36 -10.17 2.97
C PHE A 40 -0.30 -10.41 4.06
N ALA A 41 0.25 -11.60 4.16
CA ALA A 41 1.31 -11.89 5.12
C ALA A 41 2.56 -11.02 4.85
N GLN A 42 2.89 -10.78 3.59
CA GLN A 42 3.97 -9.87 3.22
C GLN A 42 3.64 -8.42 3.60
N LEU A 43 2.42 -8.00 3.35
CA LEU A 43 1.95 -6.66 3.72
C LEU A 43 1.95 -6.48 5.24
N GLU A 44 1.57 -7.50 6.01
CA GLU A 44 1.62 -7.46 7.47
C GLU A 44 3.05 -7.23 7.98
N LYS A 45 4.04 -7.86 7.35
CA LYS A 45 5.45 -7.65 7.69
C LYS A 45 5.85 -6.20 7.48
N LEU A 46 5.45 -5.62 6.36
CA LEU A 46 5.71 -4.21 6.07
C LEU A 46 5.06 -3.30 7.12
N LEU A 47 3.79 -3.53 7.44
CA LEU A 47 3.07 -2.74 8.42
C LEU A 47 3.69 -2.85 9.82
N ALA A 48 4.12 -4.05 10.21
CA ALA A 48 4.77 -4.26 11.51
C ALA A 48 6.10 -3.51 11.59
N GLN A 49 6.92 -3.54 10.55
CA GLN A 49 8.17 -2.79 10.52
C GLN A 49 7.92 -1.28 10.49
N ALA A 50 6.91 -0.83 9.77
CA ALA A 50 6.54 0.59 9.74
C ALA A 50 6.10 1.09 11.12
N ALA A 51 5.29 0.30 11.83
CA ALA A 51 4.88 0.64 13.19
C ALA A 51 6.06 0.74 14.15
N ARG A 52 7.00 -0.21 14.04
CA ARG A 52 8.20 -0.25 14.88
C ARG A 52 9.13 0.92 14.59
N ALA A 53 9.28 1.31 13.33
CA ALA A 53 10.22 2.36 12.92
C ALA A 53 9.79 3.75 13.38
N GLY A 54 8.49 4.04 13.38
CA GLY A 54 7.97 5.35 13.75
C GLY A 54 8.28 6.47 12.76
N ILE A 55 8.72 6.11 11.54
CA ILE A 55 9.05 7.08 10.48
C ILE A 55 8.04 7.09 9.34
N VAL A 56 7.05 6.22 9.40
CA VAL A 56 6.02 6.08 8.37
C VAL A 56 4.72 6.68 8.87
N LYS A 57 4.20 7.66 8.15
CA LYS A 57 2.95 8.34 8.52
C LYS A 57 1.72 7.53 8.12
N ARG A 58 1.76 6.94 6.93
CA ARG A 58 0.68 6.11 6.41
C ARG A 58 1.18 5.24 5.26
N ILE A 59 0.42 4.20 4.95
CA ILE A 59 0.69 3.34 3.81
C ILE A 59 -0.55 3.32 2.93
N LEU A 60 -0.36 3.58 1.63
CA LEU A 60 -1.43 3.61 0.65
C LEU A 60 -1.30 2.36 -0.22
N ILE A 61 -2.33 1.51 -0.22
CA ILE A 61 -2.31 0.24 -0.93
C ILE A 61 -3.16 0.35 -2.18
N ALA A 62 -2.60 -0.07 -3.30
CA ALA A 62 -3.17 0.10 -4.62
C ALA A 62 -3.05 -1.17 -5.46
N GLY A 63 -3.43 -1.10 -6.70
CA GLY A 63 -3.29 -2.18 -7.67
C GLY A 63 -4.35 -3.25 -7.55
N SER A 64 -4.07 -4.40 -8.13
CA SER A 64 -5.06 -5.48 -8.23
C SER A 64 -5.41 -6.11 -6.87
N PHE A 65 -4.56 -5.95 -5.86
CA PHE A 65 -4.85 -6.47 -4.52
C PHE A 65 -6.05 -5.77 -3.87
N VAL A 66 -6.29 -4.51 -4.18
CA VAL A 66 -7.47 -3.76 -3.70
C VAL A 66 -8.56 -3.70 -4.77
N SER A 67 -8.66 -4.73 -5.57
CA SER A 67 -9.69 -4.92 -6.59
C SER A 67 -10.38 -6.26 -6.42
N ALA A 68 -11.38 -6.51 -7.26
CA ALA A 68 -12.12 -7.77 -7.29
C ALA A 68 -11.36 -8.91 -7.98
N LYS A 69 -10.15 -8.68 -8.48
CA LYS A 69 -9.35 -9.73 -9.15
C LYS A 69 -9.11 -10.89 -8.19
N PRO A 70 -9.50 -12.13 -8.54
CA PRO A 70 -9.40 -13.27 -7.60
C PRO A 70 -7.96 -13.55 -7.16
N GLU A 71 -7.00 -13.52 -8.08
CA GLU A 71 -5.62 -13.88 -7.79
C GLU A 71 -4.64 -12.83 -8.30
N PRO A 72 -4.49 -11.70 -7.58
CA PRO A 72 -3.47 -10.71 -7.92
C PRO A 72 -2.07 -11.30 -7.76
N ASN A 73 -1.09 -10.78 -8.51
CA ASN A 73 0.29 -11.28 -8.42
C ASN A 73 0.99 -10.82 -7.15
N ASP A 74 0.80 -9.57 -6.76
CA ASP A 74 1.38 -8.97 -5.57
C ASP A 74 0.56 -7.75 -5.16
N PHE A 75 1.08 -6.99 -4.21
CA PHE A 75 0.49 -5.71 -3.83
C PHE A 75 1.38 -4.56 -4.33
N ASP A 76 0.74 -3.43 -4.60
CA ASP A 76 1.41 -2.15 -4.86
C ASP A 76 1.11 -1.22 -3.69
N CYS A 77 2.10 -0.50 -3.21
CA CYS A 77 1.85 0.47 -2.16
C CYS A 77 2.81 1.65 -2.19
N ILE A 78 2.38 2.72 -1.54
CA ILE A 78 3.21 3.90 -1.27
C ILE A 78 3.46 3.93 0.23
N VAL A 79 4.73 3.98 0.63
CA VAL A 79 5.13 4.20 2.02
C VAL A 79 5.38 5.69 2.18
N VAL A 80 4.48 6.38 2.90
CA VAL A 80 4.58 7.82 3.11
C VAL A 80 5.42 8.09 4.34
N LEU A 81 6.60 8.69 4.14
CA LEU A 81 7.59 8.90 5.17
C LEU A 81 7.46 10.28 5.80
N ASP A 82 7.74 10.36 7.10
CA ASP A 82 7.79 11.63 7.82
C ASP A 82 8.96 12.46 7.30
N PRO A 83 8.73 13.72 6.86
CA PRO A 83 9.81 14.57 6.37
C PRO A 83 10.94 14.81 7.38
N SER A 84 10.68 14.64 8.67
CA SER A 84 11.69 14.81 9.72
C SER A 84 12.86 13.85 9.62
N ILE A 85 12.77 12.78 8.82
CA ILE A 85 13.86 11.82 8.63
C ILE A 85 15.01 12.36 7.78
N VAL A 86 14.78 13.42 7.03
CA VAL A 86 15.79 13.99 6.13
C VAL A 86 16.99 14.47 6.94
N GLY A 87 18.19 14.00 6.59
CA GLY A 87 19.42 14.36 7.27
C GLY A 87 19.65 13.64 8.59
N LYS A 88 18.78 12.72 9.00
CA LYS A 88 18.96 11.93 10.22
C LYS A 88 19.48 10.53 9.89
N PRO A 89 20.37 9.96 10.75
CA PRO A 89 20.78 8.58 10.59
C PRO A 89 19.61 7.64 10.85
N LEU A 90 19.52 6.57 10.04
CA LEU A 90 18.49 5.57 10.18
C LEU A 90 19.08 4.27 10.73
N ARG A 91 18.27 3.53 11.49
CA ARG A 91 18.64 2.19 11.94
C ARG A 91 18.63 1.22 10.74
N PRO A 92 19.41 0.13 10.75
CA PRO A 92 19.50 -0.77 9.60
C PRO A 92 18.16 -1.25 9.05
N PHE A 93 17.21 -1.64 9.91
CA PHE A 93 15.93 -2.16 9.43
C PHE A 93 15.03 -1.06 8.82
N GLU A 94 15.27 0.21 9.18
CA GLU A 94 14.50 1.33 8.63
C GLU A 94 14.79 1.56 7.15
N TYR A 95 15.97 1.14 6.67
CA TYR A 95 16.28 1.21 5.25
C TYR A 95 15.36 0.34 4.39
N ASN A 96 14.77 -0.71 4.95
CA ASN A 96 13.78 -1.53 4.26
C ASN A 96 12.53 -0.74 3.89
N LEU A 97 12.28 0.38 4.57
CA LEU A 97 11.10 1.23 4.37
C LEU A 97 11.39 2.44 3.47
N VAL A 98 12.65 2.85 3.35
CA VAL A 98 13.02 4.04 2.59
C VAL A 98 13.71 3.73 1.26
N SER A 99 14.15 2.50 1.07
CA SER A 99 14.76 2.02 -0.17
C SER A 99 13.79 1.13 -0.92
N ARG A 100 13.43 1.54 -2.14
CA ARG A 100 12.54 0.75 -2.99
C ARG A 100 13.07 -0.67 -3.23
N GLN A 101 14.37 -0.77 -3.49
CA GLN A 101 15.02 -2.06 -3.75
C GLN A 101 15.00 -2.97 -2.52
N MET A 102 15.32 -2.43 -1.35
CA MET A 102 15.32 -3.19 -0.10
C MET A 102 13.90 -3.62 0.27
N ALA A 103 12.93 -2.74 0.11
CA ALA A 103 11.52 -3.04 0.40
C ALA A 103 11.01 -4.18 -0.49
N GLN A 104 11.33 -4.16 -1.77
CA GLN A 104 10.93 -5.21 -2.70
C GLN A 104 11.51 -6.56 -2.29
N ARG A 105 12.78 -6.60 -1.90
CA ARG A 105 13.42 -7.83 -1.43
C ARG A 105 12.80 -8.36 -0.15
N MET A 106 12.49 -7.46 0.78
CA MET A 106 12.01 -7.84 2.11
C MET A 106 10.53 -8.22 2.10
N PHE A 107 9.69 -7.49 1.34
CA PHE A 107 8.24 -7.61 1.41
C PHE A 107 7.60 -8.17 0.14
N GLY A 108 8.32 -8.23 -0.95
CA GLY A 108 7.89 -8.88 -2.20
C GLY A 108 6.92 -8.08 -3.07
N GLY A 109 6.37 -6.98 -2.57
CA GLY A 109 5.48 -6.12 -3.35
C GLY A 109 6.22 -5.00 -4.07
N ASP A 110 5.50 -4.23 -4.86
CA ASP A 110 6.03 -3.00 -5.46
C ASP A 110 5.81 -1.84 -4.48
N VAL A 111 6.87 -1.48 -3.77
CA VAL A 111 6.81 -0.51 -2.67
C VAL A 111 7.50 0.78 -3.09
N MET A 112 6.76 1.89 -3.10
CA MET A 112 7.24 3.20 -3.49
C MET A 112 7.37 4.10 -2.26
N PRO A 113 8.59 4.30 -1.71
CA PRO A 113 8.77 5.24 -0.61
C PRO A 113 8.72 6.68 -1.12
N ALA A 114 8.05 7.55 -0.38
CA ALA A 114 8.01 8.99 -0.69
C ALA A 114 7.81 9.80 0.58
N LEU A 115 8.48 10.94 0.66
CA LEU A 115 8.26 11.87 1.76
C LEU A 115 6.87 12.47 1.68
N ASP A 116 6.24 12.68 2.84
CA ASP A 116 4.96 13.37 2.89
C ASP A 116 5.11 14.79 2.32
N ASN A 117 4.06 15.27 1.65
CA ASN A 117 4.02 16.58 1.00
C ASN A 117 5.08 16.77 -0.10
N SER A 118 5.62 15.70 -0.66
CA SER A 118 6.59 15.77 -1.75
C SER A 118 5.91 15.69 -3.12
N THR A 119 6.62 16.17 -4.15
CA THR A 119 6.20 16.01 -5.54
C THR A 119 6.15 14.53 -5.93
N ALA A 120 7.10 13.73 -5.44
CA ALA A 120 7.12 12.30 -5.70
C ALA A 120 5.85 11.62 -5.19
N LEU A 121 5.38 11.97 -4.00
CA LEU A 121 4.13 11.44 -3.45
C LEU A 121 2.95 11.77 -4.35
N GLN A 122 2.85 13.02 -4.82
CA GLN A 122 1.77 13.44 -5.71
C GLN A 122 1.79 12.65 -7.02
N GLN A 123 2.97 12.42 -7.57
CA GLN A 123 3.13 11.64 -8.81
C GLN A 123 2.70 10.18 -8.61
N TYR A 124 3.08 9.56 -7.48
CA TYR A 124 2.66 8.19 -7.17
C TYR A 124 1.15 8.09 -6.93
N LEU A 125 0.57 9.05 -6.24
CA LEU A 125 -0.88 9.10 -6.02
C LEU A 125 -1.63 9.18 -7.34
N GLU A 126 -1.19 10.01 -8.25
CA GLU A 126 -1.80 10.13 -9.58
C GLU A 126 -1.67 8.82 -10.36
N PHE A 127 -0.48 8.23 -10.34
CA PHE A 127 -0.21 6.98 -11.05
C PHE A 127 -1.10 5.84 -10.56
N PHE A 128 -1.18 5.64 -9.23
CA PHE A 128 -1.90 4.50 -8.66
C PHE A 128 -3.41 4.69 -8.63
N GLN A 129 -3.90 5.90 -8.78
CA GLN A 129 -5.34 6.17 -8.87
C GLN A 129 -5.86 6.22 -10.31
N THR A 130 -5.04 5.85 -11.27
CA THR A 130 -5.39 5.88 -12.69
C THR A 130 -5.01 4.55 -13.34
N THR A 131 -5.95 3.92 -14.05
CA THR A 131 -5.68 2.70 -14.81
C THR A 131 -4.93 3.02 -16.11
N ARG A 132 -4.45 1.98 -16.80
CA ARG A 132 -3.73 2.15 -18.08
C ARG A 132 -4.58 2.84 -19.14
N ASP A 133 -5.90 2.63 -19.11
CA ASP A 133 -6.84 3.23 -20.06
C ASP A 133 -7.43 4.56 -19.54
N GLY A 134 -6.84 5.13 -18.50
CA GLY A 134 -7.17 6.47 -18.03
C GLY A 134 -8.34 6.58 -17.07
N LYS A 135 -8.87 5.48 -16.57
CA LYS A 135 -9.97 5.52 -15.59
C LYS A 135 -9.45 5.84 -14.20
N ARG A 136 -10.20 6.64 -13.46
CA ARG A 136 -9.90 6.92 -12.06
C ARG A 136 -10.42 5.79 -11.18
N ILE A 137 -9.58 5.33 -10.27
CA ILE A 137 -9.90 4.23 -9.34
C ILE A 137 -9.47 4.62 -7.92
N GLY A 138 -10.03 3.92 -6.93
CA GLY A 138 -9.72 4.17 -5.52
C GLY A 138 -8.57 3.34 -5.00
N ILE A 139 -7.98 3.82 -3.92
CA ILE A 139 -6.91 3.16 -3.17
C ILE A 139 -7.24 3.20 -1.69
N VAL A 140 -6.52 2.42 -0.89
CA VAL A 140 -6.80 2.28 0.55
C VAL A 140 -5.64 2.78 1.38
N GLU A 141 -5.94 3.57 2.39
CA GLU A 141 -4.95 4.10 3.33
C GLU A 141 -5.04 3.36 4.66
N ILE A 142 -3.88 2.87 5.15
CA ILE A 142 -3.76 2.28 6.48
C ILE A 142 -2.69 3.02 7.25
N GLN A 143 -2.96 3.32 8.52
CA GLN A 143 -1.96 3.86 9.44
C GLN A 143 -1.28 2.69 10.15
N PRO A 144 0.06 2.64 10.12
CA PRO A 144 0.81 1.57 10.79
C PRO A 144 0.78 1.67 12.31
#